data_12cc273a3dc8ad41239a2b602a49a751
#
_entry.id   12cc273a3dc8ad41239a2b602a49a751
#
_cell.length_a   1.000
_cell.length_b   1.000
_cell.length_c   1.000
_cell.angle_alpha   90.00
_cell.angle_beta   90.00
_cell.angle_gamma   90.00
#
_symmetry.space_group_name_H-M   'P 1'
#
loop_
_entity.id
_entity.type
_entity.pdbx_description
1 polymer ?
#
loop_
_entity_poly.entity_id
_entity_poly.type
_entity_poly.pdbx_seq_one_letter_code
_entity_poly.pdbx_strand_id
1 'polypeptide(L)'
;MIMDDRPRRSLARRARWIVLPFLAALASPAGAQVMDSQLHWLALVDQLELAPNREGTPVVVDATGWAGGDLNRVWIRAEADPETERASGELQAEALYGRLISPYWDALAGVRVDHRWGGGSATRAQLALGVEGLAPYWFELAPTLYVSHDGDVSAELEAEYELLLTQRTILQPRLEVHLAVQDVPQFGVGSGLSDLELGARVRYELRRELAPYVGVAWHQAFGDTADLARDAGEDVSNVSFVGGVRVWY
;
A
#
# COMPACT_ATOMS: atom_id res chain seq x y z
N MET A 1 32.52 53.54 26.50
CA MET A 1 31.23 52.99 26.09
C MET A 1 31.38 52.55 24.62
N ILE A 2 31.86 51.32 24.40
CA ILE A 2 32.22 50.79 23.06
C ILE A 2 31.26 49.66 22.83
N MET A 3 30.36 49.82 21.86
CA MET A 3 29.44 48.79 21.37
C MET A 3 30.23 47.81 20.49
N ASP A 4 30.26 46.54 20.90
CA ASP A 4 30.79 45.44 20.12
C ASP A 4 29.63 44.84 19.27
N ASP A 5 29.67 45.11 17.98
CA ASP A 5 28.70 44.67 16.98
C ASP A 5 29.29 43.45 16.27
N ARG A 6 28.89 42.23 16.69
CA ARG A 6 29.26 40.99 16.02
C ARG A 6 28.09 40.46 15.19
N PRO A 7 28.25 40.27 13.89
CA PRO A 7 27.18 39.74 13.05
C PRO A 7 26.95 38.26 13.31
N ARG A 8 25.69 37.88 13.57
CA ARG A 8 25.22 36.48 13.64
C ARG A 8 25.35 35.83 12.28
N ARG A 9 26.27 34.89 12.12
CA ARG A 9 26.40 34.05 10.94
C ARG A 9 25.26 33.02 10.91
N SER A 10 24.40 33.12 9.89
CA SER A 10 23.33 32.21 9.58
C SER A 10 23.87 30.80 9.24
N LEU A 11 23.46 29.78 10.00
CA LEU A 11 23.75 28.36 9.76
C LEU A 11 22.79 27.71 8.73
N ALA A 12 22.47 28.42 7.66
CA ALA A 12 21.56 27.91 6.63
C ALA A 12 22.32 27.64 5.32
N ARG A 13 23.25 26.66 5.31
CA ARG A 13 23.90 26.25 4.04
C ARG A 13 24.66 24.90 4.10
N ARG A 14 24.07 23.82 4.62
CA ARG A 14 24.72 22.49 4.51
C ARG A 14 23.77 21.29 4.28
N ALA A 15 22.62 21.48 3.63
CA ALA A 15 21.72 20.36 3.32
C ALA A 15 21.43 20.20 1.82
N ARG A 16 22.41 20.42 0.94
CA ARG A 16 22.15 20.38 -0.54
C ARG A 16 22.91 19.32 -1.33
N TRP A 17 23.57 18.34 -0.69
CA TRP A 17 24.48 17.45 -1.45
C TRP A 17 24.27 15.94 -1.22
N ILE A 18 23.17 15.49 -0.61
CA ILE A 18 22.95 14.06 -0.34
C ILE A 18 21.95 13.41 -1.33
N VAL A 19 21.24 14.17 -2.16
CA VAL A 19 20.20 13.61 -3.05
C VAL A 19 20.72 13.24 -4.45
N LEU A 20 21.90 13.66 -4.87
CA LEU A 20 22.37 13.46 -6.26
C LEU A 20 23.09 12.14 -6.61
N PRO A 21 23.63 11.29 -5.73
CA PRO A 21 24.27 10.07 -6.19
C PRO A 21 23.33 8.90 -6.46
N PHE A 22 22.06 8.94 -6.04
CA PHE A 22 21.16 7.78 -6.21
C PHE A 22 20.49 7.69 -7.59
N LEU A 23 20.39 8.80 -8.33
CA LEU A 23 19.83 8.79 -9.70
C LEU A 23 20.84 8.34 -10.78
N ALA A 24 22.11 8.29 -10.48
CA ALA A 24 23.14 7.91 -11.46
C ALA A 24 23.36 6.39 -11.60
N ALA A 25 22.81 5.58 -10.72
CA ALA A 25 22.98 4.12 -10.75
C ALA A 25 22.00 3.38 -11.68
N LEU A 26 21.05 4.08 -12.31
CA LEU A 26 20.07 3.49 -13.24
C LEU A 26 20.52 3.48 -14.70
N ALA A 27 21.70 3.99 -15.03
CA ALA A 27 22.28 3.88 -16.34
C ALA A 27 23.09 2.58 -16.48
N SER A 28 22.44 1.45 -16.65
CA SER A 28 23.11 0.19 -17.00
C SER A 28 23.45 0.16 -18.48
N PRO A 29 24.64 -0.40 -18.87
CA PRO A 29 25.04 -0.52 -20.26
C PRO A 29 24.10 -1.47 -21.02
N ALA A 30 23.86 -1.16 -22.27
CA ALA A 30 23.09 -1.94 -23.23
C ALA A 30 23.58 -3.40 -23.29
N GLY A 31 22.96 -4.26 -22.50
CA GLY A 31 23.01 -5.71 -22.70
C GLY A 31 21.88 -6.12 -23.61
N ALA A 32 22.14 -7.02 -24.53
CA ALA A 32 21.29 -7.62 -25.56
C ALA A 32 19.79 -7.24 -25.47
N GLN A 33 19.34 -6.44 -26.43
CA GLN A 33 17.92 -6.14 -26.61
C GLN A 33 17.20 -7.46 -26.91
N VAL A 34 16.61 -8.07 -25.89
CA VAL A 34 15.48 -8.94 -26.10
C VAL A 34 14.40 -8.00 -26.65
N MET A 35 14.01 -8.18 -27.91
CA MET A 35 12.91 -7.43 -28.51
C MET A 35 11.62 -7.91 -27.86
N ASP A 36 11.30 -7.38 -26.67
CA ASP A 36 9.99 -7.45 -26.09
C ASP A 36 9.08 -6.53 -26.91
N SER A 37 8.44 -7.11 -27.92
CA SER A 37 7.56 -6.37 -28.85
C SER A 37 6.08 -6.55 -28.48
N GLN A 38 5.75 -7.34 -27.46
CA GLN A 38 4.38 -7.56 -27.03
C GLN A 38 4.07 -6.77 -25.77
N LEU A 39 3.02 -5.96 -25.85
CA LEU A 39 2.44 -5.29 -24.69
C LEU A 39 1.47 -6.26 -24.01
N HIS A 40 1.75 -6.57 -22.76
CA HIS A 40 0.87 -7.32 -21.89
C HIS A 40 0.19 -6.36 -20.91
N TRP A 41 -0.99 -6.70 -20.45
CA TRP A 41 -1.68 -5.92 -19.44
C TRP A 41 -2.62 -6.79 -18.63
N LEU A 42 -2.92 -6.35 -17.42
CA LEU A 42 -3.87 -6.92 -16.50
C LEU A 42 -4.69 -5.80 -15.89
N ALA A 43 -5.96 -6.04 -15.66
CA ALA A 43 -6.82 -5.25 -14.79
C ALA A 43 -7.49 -6.21 -13.81
N LEU A 44 -7.26 -6.00 -12.52
CA LEU A 44 -7.76 -6.82 -11.43
C LEU A 44 -8.50 -5.91 -10.44
N VAL A 45 -9.71 -6.28 -10.08
CA VAL A 45 -10.38 -5.84 -8.86
C VAL A 45 -10.30 -7.02 -7.91
N ASP A 46 -9.33 -6.97 -6.99
CA ASP A 46 -9.09 -8.08 -6.07
C ASP A 46 -10.13 -8.13 -4.98
N GLN A 47 -10.50 -6.96 -4.46
CA GLN A 47 -11.55 -6.83 -3.47
C GLN A 47 -12.60 -5.81 -3.94
N LEU A 48 -13.81 -6.27 -4.07
CA LEU A 48 -15.02 -5.45 -4.07
C LEU A 48 -15.95 -6.09 -3.06
N GLU A 49 -15.84 -5.66 -1.80
CA GLU A 49 -16.46 -6.36 -0.69
C GLU A 49 -17.24 -5.43 0.24
N LEU A 50 -18.19 -6.04 0.93
CA LEU A 50 -18.85 -5.47 2.09
C LEU A 50 -18.23 -6.11 3.33
N ALA A 51 -17.82 -5.28 4.28
CA ALA A 51 -17.15 -5.70 5.51
C ALA A 51 -17.95 -5.27 6.76
N PRO A 52 -19.16 -5.82 6.98
CA PRO A 52 -19.95 -5.45 8.15
C PRO A 52 -19.20 -5.75 9.45
N ASN A 53 -19.12 -4.75 10.30
CA ASN A 53 -18.49 -4.78 11.60
C ASN A 53 -19.37 -4.05 12.64
N ARG A 54 -18.84 -3.81 13.84
CA ARG A 54 -19.57 -3.13 14.91
C ARG A 54 -19.79 -1.64 14.66
N GLU A 55 -18.98 -1.04 13.83
CA GLU A 55 -18.98 0.41 13.54
C GLU A 55 -19.84 0.76 12.31
N GLY A 56 -20.10 -0.22 11.43
CA GLY A 56 -20.89 -0.01 10.22
C GLY A 56 -20.70 -1.11 9.18
N THR A 57 -20.94 -0.76 7.94
CA THR A 57 -20.72 -1.64 6.79
C THR A 57 -19.88 -0.90 5.74
N PRO A 58 -18.57 -0.82 5.92
CA PRO A 58 -17.69 -0.25 4.90
C PRO A 58 -17.74 -1.07 3.62
N VAL A 59 -17.51 -0.38 2.51
CA VAL A 59 -17.29 -0.99 1.21
C VAL A 59 -15.79 -0.94 0.95
N VAL A 60 -15.14 -2.08 0.85
CA VAL A 60 -13.71 -2.13 0.52
C VAL A 60 -13.55 -2.36 -0.98
N VAL A 61 -12.71 -1.55 -1.60
CA VAL A 61 -12.35 -1.67 -3.02
C VAL A 61 -10.84 -1.71 -3.10
N ASP A 62 -10.29 -2.81 -3.62
CA ASP A 62 -8.88 -2.95 -3.95
C ASP A 62 -8.77 -3.32 -5.44
N ALA A 63 -8.05 -2.49 -6.19
CA ALA A 63 -7.89 -2.65 -7.63
C ALA A 63 -6.44 -2.42 -8.06
N THR A 64 -5.94 -3.33 -8.88
CA THR A 64 -4.59 -3.27 -9.45
C THR A 64 -4.67 -3.42 -10.96
N GLY A 65 -3.92 -2.59 -11.67
CA GLY A 65 -3.72 -2.74 -13.10
C GLY A 65 -2.26 -2.56 -13.46
N TRP A 66 -1.79 -3.28 -14.45
CA TRP A 66 -0.46 -3.03 -15.01
C TRP A 66 -0.45 -3.21 -16.53
N ALA A 67 0.48 -2.51 -17.16
CA ALA A 67 0.76 -2.67 -18.58
C ALA A 67 2.26 -2.55 -18.86
N GLY A 68 2.79 -3.38 -19.74
CA GLY A 68 4.21 -3.35 -20.09
C GLY A 68 4.68 -4.58 -20.84
N GLY A 69 5.99 -4.71 -20.95
CA GLY A 69 6.65 -5.88 -21.51
C GLY A 69 7.11 -6.86 -20.42
N ASP A 70 7.97 -7.80 -20.80
CA ASP A 70 8.49 -8.83 -19.90
C ASP A 70 9.34 -8.27 -18.75
N LEU A 71 10.05 -7.17 -19.00
CA LEU A 71 11.03 -6.61 -18.06
C LEU A 71 10.57 -5.34 -17.36
N ASN A 72 9.70 -4.56 -17.99
CA ASN A 72 9.32 -3.25 -17.49
C ASN A 72 7.81 -3.09 -17.59
N ARG A 73 7.18 -2.62 -16.51
CA ARG A 73 5.73 -2.45 -16.40
C ARG A 73 5.41 -1.13 -15.71
N VAL A 74 4.28 -0.56 -16.05
CA VAL A 74 3.67 0.52 -15.29
C VAL A 74 2.49 -0.08 -14.52
N TRP A 75 2.42 0.23 -13.23
CA TRP A 75 1.38 -0.24 -12.32
C TRP A 75 0.53 0.93 -11.86
N ILE A 76 -0.74 0.69 -11.74
CA ILE A 76 -1.70 1.58 -11.08
C ILE A 76 -2.40 0.74 -10.04
N ARG A 77 -2.41 1.20 -8.78
CA ARG A 77 -3.15 0.57 -7.68
C ARG A 77 -4.07 1.59 -7.06
N ALA A 78 -5.21 1.14 -6.61
CA ALA A 78 -6.17 1.99 -5.91
C ALA A 78 -6.88 1.16 -4.85
N GLU A 79 -6.87 1.66 -3.62
CA GLU A 79 -7.61 1.13 -2.50
C GLU A 79 -8.54 2.20 -1.94
N ALA A 80 -9.75 1.83 -1.60
CA ALA A 80 -10.73 2.77 -1.05
C ALA A 80 -11.64 2.07 -0.05
N ASP A 81 -11.84 2.72 1.10
CA ASP A 81 -12.69 2.29 2.20
C ASP A 81 -13.75 3.35 2.53
N PRO A 82 -14.76 3.57 1.66
CA PRO A 82 -15.84 4.48 1.98
C PRO A 82 -16.77 3.91 3.06
N GLU A 83 -16.92 4.64 4.15
CA GLU A 83 -17.93 4.40 5.16
C GLU A 83 -19.23 5.12 4.79
N THR A 84 -20.23 4.36 4.38
CA THR A 84 -21.49 4.92 3.87
C THR A 84 -22.31 5.62 4.96
N GLU A 85 -22.23 5.16 6.20
CA GLU A 85 -23.03 5.68 7.31
C GLU A 85 -22.50 7.00 7.88
N ARG A 86 -21.17 7.20 7.85
CA ARG A 86 -20.50 8.40 8.40
C ARG A 86 -20.12 9.44 7.35
N ALA A 87 -20.31 9.15 6.07
CA ALA A 87 -19.82 9.96 4.94
C ALA A 87 -18.31 10.27 5.05
N SER A 88 -17.55 9.33 5.57
CA SER A 88 -16.10 9.34 5.73
C SER A 88 -15.47 8.24 4.88
N GLY A 89 -14.16 8.26 4.77
CA GLY A 89 -13.40 7.19 4.12
C GLY A 89 -12.01 7.62 3.75
N GLU A 90 -11.27 6.67 3.22
CA GLU A 90 -9.91 6.86 2.73
C GLU A 90 -9.80 6.34 1.29
N LEU A 91 -8.98 6.99 0.50
CA LEU A 91 -8.56 6.58 -0.83
C LEU A 91 -7.06 6.63 -0.90
N GLN A 92 -6.47 5.55 -1.34
CA GLN A 92 -5.06 5.43 -1.63
C GLN A 92 -4.91 5.12 -3.13
N ALA A 93 -4.05 5.83 -3.82
CA ALA A 93 -3.80 5.63 -5.23
C ALA A 93 -2.31 5.68 -5.53
N GLU A 94 -1.81 4.69 -6.25
CA GLU A 94 -0.41 4.54 -6.60
C GLU A 94 -0.21 4.50 -8.11
N ALA A 95 0.88 5.11 -8.56
CA ALA A 95 1.40 4.97 -9.91
C ALA A 95 2.88 4.59 -9.83
N LEU A 96 3.22 3.35 -10.23
CA LEU A 96 4.54 2.79 -10.04
C LEU A 96 5.14 2.35 -11.37
N TYR A 97 6.44 2.51 -11.50
CA TYR A 97 7.24 1.85 -12.51
C TYR A 97 7.88 0.61 -11.92
N GLY A 98 7.63 -0.54 -12.51
CA GLY A 98 8.16 -1.83 -12.12
C GLY A 98 9.21 -2.33 -13.09
N ARG A 99 10.25 -2.93 -12.56
CA ARG A 99 11.29 -3.60 -13.31
C ARG A 99 11.60 -4.98 -12.75
N LEU A 100 11.52 -5.99 -13.58
CA LEU A 100 11.92 -7.35 -13.22
C LEU A 100 13.42 -7.39 -12.88
N ILE A 101 13.74 -7.71 -11.63
CA ILE A 101 15.10 -7.81 -11.09
C ILE A 101 15.56 -9.26 -10.90
N SER A 102 14.61 -10.19 -10.82
CA SER A 102 14.86 -11.63 -10.82
C SER A 102 13.62 -12.36 -11.37
N PRO A 103 13.65 -13.66 -11.66
CA PRO A 103 12.52 -14.38 -12.27
C PRO A 103 11.18 -14.27 -11.53
N TYR A 104 11.19 -13.92 -10.25
CA TYR A 104 10.00 -13.87 -9.40
C TYR A 104 9.86 -12.55 -8.66
N TRP A 105 10.69 -11.52 -8.96
CA TRP A 105 10.69 -10.27 -8.22
C TRP A 105 10.78 -9.07 -9.15
N ASP A 106 9.86 -8.15 -8.96
CA ASP A 106 9.88 -6.81 -9.55
C ASP A 106 10.34 -5.78 -8.49
N ALA A 107 11.22 -4.86 -8.87
CA ALA A 107 11.48 -3.66 -8.09
C ALA A 107 10.52 -2.56 -8.56
N LEU A 108 9.87 -1.91 -7.62
CA LEU A 108 8.84 -0.90 -7.85
C LEU A 108 9.30 0.46 -7.33
N ALA A 109 9.05 1.51 -8.10
CA ALA A 109 9.28 2.89 -7.68
C ALA A 109 8.24 3.83 -8.30
N GLY A 110 7.70 4.73 -7.50
CA GLY A 110 6.68 5.66 -7.98
C GLY A 110 6.15 6.60 -6.95
N VAL A 111 4.89 6.94 -7.07
CA VAL A 111 4.19 7.88 -6.19
C VAL A 111 2.88 7.28 -5.69
N ARG A 112 2.54 7.62 -4.45
CA ARG A 112 1.27 7.33 -3.78
C ARG A 112 0.61 8.64 -3.37
N VAL A 113 -0.69 8.70 -3.47
CA VAL A 113 -1.52 9.78 -2.93
C VAL A 113 -2.56 9.16 -2.02
N ASP A 114 -2.58 9.59 -0.77
CA ASP A 114 -3.62 9.26 0.19
C ASP A 114 -4.56 10.46 0.33
N HIS A 115 -5.84 10.20 0.32
CA HIS A 115 -6.87 11.21 0.55
C HIS A 115 -7.89 10.70 1.54
N ARG A 116 -8.04 11.40 2.67
CA ARG A 116 -9.02 11.11 3.71
C ARG A 116 -10.11 12.18 3.70
N TRP A 117 -11.36 11.77 3.82
CA TRP A 117 -12.52 12.67 3.92
C TRP A 117 -13.43 12.27 5.09
N GLY A 118 -14.29 13.21 5.52
CA GLY A 118 -15.07 13.06 6.77
C GLY A 118 -14.31 13.65 7.96
N GLY A 119 -14.97 14.25 8.94
CA GLY A 119 -14.32 14.77 10.16
C GLY A 119 -13.19 15.80 10.01
N GLY A 120 -12.69 15.97 8.82
CA GLY A 120 -11.56 16.76 8.33
C GLY A 120 -11.02 16.12 7.06
N SER A 121 -10.65 16.93 6.05
CA SER A 121 -10.08 16.40 4.81
C SER A 121 -8.56 16.57 4.85
N ALA A 122 -7.82 15.51 4.57
CA ALA A 122 -6.36 15.53 4.46
C ALA A 122 -5.92 14.84 3.17
N THR A 123 -4.86 15.34 2.57
CA THR A 123 -4.25 14.72 1.38
C THR A 123 -2.75 14.69 1.54
N ARG A 124 -2.15 13.56 1.28
CA ARG A 124 -0.71 13.32 1.39
C ARG A 124 -0.19 12.72 0.10
N ALA A 125 0.92 13.24 -0.41
CA ALA A 125 1.67 12.66 -1.52
C ALA A 125 2.96 12.05 -1.00
N GLN A 126 3.31 10.84 -1.46
CA GLN A 126 4.45 10.07 -1.00
C GLN A 126 5.24 9.51 -2.19
N LEU A 127 6.53 9.36 -2.03
CA LEU A 127 7.34 8.50 -2.88
C LEU A 127 7.21 7.07 -2.36
N ALA A 128 6.99 6.12 -3.28
CA ALA A 128 6.90 4.70 -2.98
C ALA A 128 8.12 3.98 -3.58
N LEU A 129 8.77 3.13 -2.78
CA LEU A 129 9.88 2.28 -3.17
C LEU A 129 9.65 0.88 -2.60
N GLY A 130 9.53 -0.12 -3.45
CA GLY A 130 9.22 -1.46 -2.99
C GLY A 130 9.78 -2.56 -3.86
N VAL A 131 9.51 -3.76 -3.45
CA VAL A 131 9.68 -4.96 -4.27
C VAL A 131 8.40 -5.79 -4.15
N GLU A 132 8.04 -6.49 -5.21
CA GLU A 132 6.91 -7.41 -5.21
C GLU A 132 7.32 -8.71 -5.87
N GLY A 133 6.85 -9.83 -5.34
CA GLY A 133 7.15 -11.09 -5.97
C GLY A 133 6.80 -12.31 -5.14
N LEU A 134 7.19 -13.48 -5.68
CA LEU A 134 6.96 -14.77 -5.07
C LEU A 134 8.18 -15.21 -4.26
N ALA A 135 8.00 -15.31 -2.95
CA ALA A 135 8.95 -15.91 -2.04
C ALA A 135 8.88 -17.46 -2.09
N PRO A 136 9.85 -18.19 -1.47
CA PRO A 136 9.77 -19.64 -1.35
C PRO A 136 8.42 -20.10 -0.78
N TYR A 137 7.94 -21.24 -1.27
CA TYR A 137 6.63 -21.80 -0.97
C TYR A 137 5.43 -21.01 -1.53
N TRP A 138 5.65 -20.13 -2.53
CA TRP A 138 4.60 -19.40 -3.26
C TRP A 138 3.88 -18.33 -2.42
N PHE A 139 4.55 -17.78 -1.40
CA PHE A 139 4.07 -16.58 -0.73
C PHE A 139 4.26 -15.37 -1.65
N GLU A 140 3.21 -14.64 -1.92
CA GLU A 140 3.27 -13.33 -2.54
C GLU A 140 3.63 -12.31 -1.47
N LEU A 141 4.69 -11.54 -1.70
CA LEU A 141 5.18 -10.53 -0.76
C LEU A 141 5.36 -9.19 -1.48
N ALA A 142 4.90 -8.13 -0.86
CA ALA A 142 5.03 -6.76 -1.37
C ALA A 142 5.46 -5.77 -0.26
N PRO A 143 6.71 -5.82 0.24
CA PRO A 143 7.22 -4.79 1.13
C PRO A 143 7.46 -3.49 0.38
N THR A 144 6.90 -2.39 0.90
CA THR A 144 7.01 -1.05 0.32
C THR A 144 7.38 -0.02 1.39
N LEU A 145 8.27 0.89 1.05
CA LEU A 145 8.68 2.04 1.85
C LEU A 145 8.09 3.30 1.24
N TYR A 146 7.52 4.16 2.07
CA TYR A 146 6.93 5.43 1.68
C TYR A 146 7.65 6.60 2.34
N VAL A 147 7.83 7.67 1.59
CA VAL A 147 8.37 8.93 2.10
C VAL A 147 7.46 10.05 1.66
N SER A 148 6.78 10.70 2.62
CA SER A 148 5.83 11.78 2.34
C SER A 148 6.54 13.09 1.92
N HIS A 149 5.77 13.99 1.32
CA HIS A 149 6.26 15.32 0.97
C HIS A 149 6.62 16.17 2.20
N ASP A 150 6.09 15.84 3.38
CA ASP A 150 6.42 16.46 4.66
C ASP A 150 7.64 15.81 5.34
N GLY A 151 8.15 14.72 4.79
CA GLY A 151 9.31 13.98 5.29
C GLY A 151 8.96 12.82 6.22
N ASP A 152 7.68 12.47 6.36
CA ASP A 152 7.27 11.30 7.13
C ASP A 152 7.68 10.02 6.40
N VAL A 153 8.12 9.04 7.15
CA VAL A 153 8.57 7.74 6.62
C VAL A 153 7.68 6.65 7.20
N SER A 154 7.14 5.83 6.32
CA SER A 154 6.37 4.64 6.68
C SER A 154 6.75 3.44 5.83
N ALA A 155 6.41 2.26 6.29
CA ALA A 155 6.62 1.00 5.58
C ALA A 155 5.36 0.13 5.70
N GLU A 156 5.10 -0.61 4.65
CA GLU A 156 4.00 -1.55 4.55
C GLU A 156 4.55 -2.90 4.10
N LEU A 157 4.03 -3.96 4.67
CA LEU A 157 4.29 -5.32 4.22
C LEU A 157 2.97 -6.01 3.97
N GLU A 158 2.72 -6.34 2.74
CA GLU A 158 1.64 -7.23 2.35
C GLU A 158 2.20 -8.64 2.09
N ALA A 159 1.49 -9.65 2.59
CA ALA A 159 1.83 -11.04 2.37
C ALA A 159 0.56 -11.86 2.13
N GLU A 160 0.51 -12.56 1.00
CA GLU A 160 -0.61 -13.40 0.62
C GLU A 160 -0.17 -14.83 0.28
N TYR A 161 -1.11 -15.73 0.37
CA TYR A 161 -0.93 -17.10 -0.06
C TYR A 161 -2.22 -17.67 -0.68
N GLU A 162 -2.11 -18.36 -1.80
CA GLU A 162 -3.23 -19.05 -2.42
C GLU A 162 -3.18 -20.56 -2.16
N LEU A 163 -4.04 -21.05 -1.28
CA LEU A 163 -4.18 -22.48 -1.01
C LEU A 163 -5.34 -23.07 -1.80
N LEU A 164 -5.03 -23.83 -2.83
CA LEU A 164 -6.03 -24.54 -3.62
C LEU A 164 -6.63 -25.71 -2.82
N LEU A 165 -7.84 -25.51 -2.27
CA LEU A 165 -8.59 -26.59 -1.61
C LEU A 165 -9.19 -27.56 -2.63
N THR A 166 -9.62 -27.04 -3.77
CA THR A 166 -10.06 -27.77 -4.96
C THR A 166 -9.59 -27.03 -6.21
N GLN A 167 -9.92 -27.52 -7.40
CA GLN A 167 -9.60 -26.83 -8.66
C GLN A 167 -10.29 -25.46 -8.82
N ARG A 168 -11.31 -25.14 -8.01
CA ARG A 168 -12.11 -23.93 -8.08
C ARG A 168 -12.28 -23.22 -6.75
N THR A 169 -11.95 -23.88 -5.64
CA THR A 169 -12.07 -23.32 -4.31
C THR A 169 -10.69 -23.01 -3.78
N ILE A 170 -10.43 -21.77 -3.47
CA ILE A 170 -9.15 -21.28 -3.04
C ILE A 170 -9.33 -20.61 -1.67
N LEU A 171 -8.51 -20.98 -0.71
CA LEU A 171 -8.37 -20.25 0.56
C LEU A 171 -7.20 -19.28 0.43
N GLN A 172 -7.45 -18.03 0.65
CA GLN A 172 -6.49 -16.92 0.56
C GLN A 172 -6.32 -16.28 1.94
N PRO A 173 -5.33 -16.67 2.75
CA PRO A 173 -4.87 -15.89 3.88
C PRO A 173 -4.08 -14.68 3.41
N ARG A 174 -4.31 -13.52 4.06
CA ARG A 174 -3.63 -12.25 3.83
C ARG A 174 -3.17 -11.67 5.15
N LEU A 175 -2.00 -11.10 5.16
CA LEU A 175 -1.42 -10.35 6.25
C LEU A 175 -0.99 -8.99 5.71
N GLU A 176 -1.39 -7.93 6.39
CA GLU A 176 -0.91 -6.57 6.18
C GLU A 176 -0.33 -6.02 7.47
N VAL A 177 0.80 -5.33 7.36
CA VAL A 177 1.50 -4.71 8.50
C VAL A 177 1.93 -3.32 8.11
N HIS A 178 1.49 -2.31 8.87
CA HIS A 178 1.89 -0.93 8.69
C HIS A 178 2.83 -0.48 9.81
N LEU A 179 3.90 0.20 9.44
CA LEU A 179 4.91 0.75 10.33
C LEU A 179 5.10 2.24 10.00
N ALA A 180 5.23 3.10 11.00
CA ALA A 180 5.55 4.50 10.82
C ALA A 180 6.71 4.93 11.73
N VAL A 181 7.57 5.80 11.22
CA VAL A 181 8.70 6.32 12.00
C VAL A 181 8.26 7.48 12.89
N GLN A 182 7.26 8.27 12.44
CA GLN A 182 6.72 9.44 13.12
C GLN A 182 5.21 9.33 13.27
N ASP A 183 4.67 10.10 14.23
CA ASP A 183 3.23 10.30 14.35
C ASP A 183 2.70 11.21 13.23
N VAL A 184 1.61 10.79 12.60
CA VAL A 184 0.89 11.55 11.56
C VAL A 184 -0.60 11.58 11.94
N PRO A 185 -0.99 12.37 12.97
CA PRO A 185 -2.33 12.32 13.57
C PRO A 185 -3.46 12.67 12.58
N GLN A 186 -3.19 13.49 11.55
CA GLN A 186 -4.15 13.81 10.51
C GLN A 186 -4.58 12.60 9.66
N PHE A 187 -3.79 11.53 9.68
CA PHE A 187 -4.10 10.25 9.05
C PHE A 187 -4.39 9.14 10.08
N GLY A 188 -4.45 9.47 11.36
CA GLY A 188 -4.68 8.49 12.44
C GLY A 188 -3.51 7.53 12.66
N VAL A 189 -2.31 7.87 12.19
CA VAL A 189 -1.13 7.01 12.25
C VAL A 189 -0.22 7.47 13.39
N GLY A 190 0.09 6.54 14.29
CA GLY A 190 1.09 6.72 15.35
C GLY A 190 2.42 6.04 14.98
N SER A 191 3.49 6.41 15.66
CA SER A 191 4.84 5.88 15.42
C SER A 191 4.99 4.44 15.91
N GLY A 192 5.88 3.68 15.26
CA GLY A 192 6.14 2.27 15.53
C GLY A 192 5.33 1.33 14.65
N LEU A 193 4.89 0.21 15.20
CA LEU A 193 3.89 -0.66 14.57
C LEU A 193 2.54 0.04 14.69
N SER A 194 2.03 0.53 13.56
CA SER A 194 0.77 1.27 13.50
C SER A 194 -0.42 0.33 13.62
N ASP A 195 -0.50 -0.62 12.71
CA ASP A 195 -1.61 -1.57 12.67
C ASP A 195 -1.22 -2.87 11.96
N LEU A 196 -2.07 -3.86 12.11
CA LEU A 196 -1.97 -5.16 11.50
C LEU A 196 -3.35 -5.64 11.08
N GLU A 197 -3.47 -6.10 9.85
CA GLU A 197 -4.65 -6.80 9.37
C GLU A 197 -4.32 -8.27 9.05
N LEU A 198 -5.19 -9.17 9.51
CA LEU A 198 -5.19 -10.58 9.14
C LEU A 198 -6.51 -10.91 8.48
N GLY A 199 -6.44 -11.35 7.24
CA GLY A 199 -7.59 -11.80 6.46
C GLY A 199 -7.52 -13.28 6.11
N ALA A 200 -8.69 -13.90 5.97
CA ALA A 200 -8.82 -15.22 5.35
C ALA A 200 -10.09 -15.24 4.53
N ARG A 201 -9.95 -15.39 3.22
CA ARG A 201 -11.06 -15.41 2.27
C ARG A 201 -11.14 -16.77 1.58
N VAL A 202 -12.33 -17.31 1.44
CA VAL A 202 -12.60 -18.52 0.64
C VAL A 202 -13.32 -18.08 -0.62
N ARG A 203 -12.64 -18.16 -1.74
CA ARG A 203 -13.20 -17.79 -3.04
C ARG A 203 -13.56 -19.03 -3.87
N TYR A 204 -14.60 -18.90 -4.68
CA TYR A 204 -15.04 -19.94 -5.59
C TYR A 204 -15.04 -19.42 -7.03
N GLU A 205 -14.20 -19.98 -7.89
CA GLU A 205 -14.11 -19.59 -9.30
C GLU A 205 -15.32 -20.10 -10.08
N LEU A 206 -16.30 -19.24 -10.31
CA LEU A 206 -17.40 -19.50 -11.24
C LEU A 206 -16.88 -19.56 -12.68
N ARG A 207 -16.02 -18.60 -13.00
CA ARG A 207 -15.13 -18.55 -14.17
C ARG A 207 -13.76 -18.12 -13.66
N ARG A 208 -12.73 -18.23 -14.46
CA ARG A 208 -11.39 -17.76 -14.06
C ARG A 208 -11.39 -16.27 -13.74
N GLU A 209 -12.16 -15.49 -14.52
CA GLU A 209 -12.23 -14.04 -14.44
C GLU A 209 -13.21 -13.53 -13.37
N LEU A 210 -14.00 -14.42 -12.73
CA LEU A 210 -15.03 -14.05 -11.77
C LEU A 210 -15.11 -15.06 -10.62
N ALA A 211 -14.77 -14.62 -9.43
CA ALA A 211 -14.79 -15.43 -8.22
C ALA A 211 -15.46 -14.69 -7.05
N PRO A 212 -16.71 -15.00 -6.71
CA PRO A 212 -17.28 -14.59 -5.43
C PRO A 212 -16.53 -15.25 -4.28
N TYR A 213 -16.50 -14.57 -3.14
CA TYR A 213 -15.86 -15.05 -1.93
C TYR A 213 -16.60 -14.61 -0.66
N VAL A 214 -16.31 -15.32 0.42
CA VAL A 214 -16.66 -14.94 1.79
C VAL A 214 -15.43 -15.13 2.68
N GLY A 215 -15.37 -14.39 3.78
CA GLY A 215 -14.20 -14.48 4.65
C GLY A 215 -14.39 -13.77 5.98
N VAL A 216 -13.28 -13.64 6.66
CA VAL A 216 -13.13 -12.86 7.88
C VAL A 216 -11.86 -12.02 7.78
N ALA A 217 -11.92 -10.81 8.30
CA ALA A 217 -10.77 -9.92 8.48
C ALA A 217 -10.73 -9.50 9.95
N TRP A 218 -9.53 -9.43 10.50
CA TRP A 218 -9.26 -8.93 11.83
C TRP A 218 -8.22 -7.83 11.74
N HIS A 219 -8.61 -6.64 12.18
CA HIS A 219 -7.74 -5.47 12.25
C HIS A 219 -7.39 -5.18 13.70
N GLN A 220 -6.14 -4.76 13.95
CA GLN A 220 -5.65 -4.37 15.26
C GLN A 220 -4.70 -3.17 15.14
N ALA A 221 -5.06 -2.05 15.75
CA ALA A 221 -4.18 -0.89 15.93
C ALA A 221 -3.29 -1.07 17.18
N PHE A 222 -2.07 -0.52 17.13
CA PHE A 222 -1.06 -0.62 18.19
C PHE A 222 -0.53 0.76 18.59
N GLY A 223 0.10 0.82 19.78
CA GLY A 223 0.83 2.00 20.26
C GLY A 223 0.04 3.30 20.16
N ASP A 224 0.69 4.34 19.65
CA ASP A 224 0.12 5.66 19.50
C ASP A 224 -1.03 5.70 18.48
N THR A 225 -1.05 4.81 17.48
CA THR A 225 -2.20 4.62 16.57
C THR A 225 -3.45 4.19 17.35
N ALA A 226 -3.29 3.24 18.28
CA ALA A 226 -4.40 2.78 19.11
C ALA A 226 -4.90 3.88 20.07
N ASP A 227 -4.04 4.77 20.53
CA ASP A 227 -4.43 5.91 21.36
C ASP A 227 -5.20 6.95 20.54
N LEU A 228 -4.74 7.26 19.30
CA LEU A 228 -5.46 8.12 18.37
C LEU A 228 -6.85 7.58 18.00
N ALA A 229 -6.97 6.27 17.75
CA ALA A 229 -8.26 5.62 17.48
C ALA A 229 -9.23 5.76 18.66
N ARG A 230 -8.76 5.52 19.90
CA ARG A 230 -9.59 5.70 21.13
C ARG A 230 -10.05 7.13 21.29
N ASP A 231 -9.17 8.11 21.03
CA ASP A 231 -9.49 9.54 21.13
C ASP A 231 -10.53 9.95 20.07
N ALA A 232 -10.50 9.31 18.89
CA ALA A 232 -11.51 9.48 17.84
C ALA A 232 -12.82 8.72 18.13
N GLY A 233 -12.84 7.83 19.14
CA GLY A 233 -13.98 6.98 19.44
C GLY A 233 -14.14 5.78 18.51
N GLU A 234 -13.04 5.36 17.88
CA GLU A 234 -12.96 4.20 17.01
C GLU A 234 -12.48 2.96 17.77
N ASP A 235 -12.85 1.77 17.29
CA ASP A 235 -12.41 0.50 17.88
C ASP A 235 -10.94 0.22 17.53
N VAL A 236 -10.14 -0.08 18.55
CA VAL A 236 -8.72 -0.46 18.40
C VAL A 236 -8.55 -1.84 17.76
N SER A 237 -9.55 -2.68 17.92
CA SER A 237 -9.58 -4.05 17.38
C SER A 237 -10.94 -4.38 16.83
N ASN A 238 -10.97 -4.82 15.61
CA ASN A 238 -12.23 -5.12 14.93
C ASN A 238 -12.14 -6.46 14.18
N VAL A 239 -13.24 -7.20 14.18
CA VAL A 239 -13.43 -8.41 13.37
C VAL A 239 -14.60 -8.18 12.45
N SER A 240 -14.36 -8.28 11.16
CA SER A 240 -15.36 -8.14 10.10
C SER A 240 -15.62 -9.47 9.43
N PHE A 241 -16.88 -9.76 9.13
CA PHE A 241 -17.23 -10.78 8.15
C PHE A 241 -17.25 -10.09 6.79
N VAL A 242 -16.52 -10.67 5.83
CA VAL A 242 -16.40 -10.07 4.50
C VAL A 242 -17.10 -10.93 3.47
N GLY A 243 -17.70 -10.27 2.48
CA GLY A 243 -18.30 -10.95 1.34
C GLY A 243 -18.19 -10.06 0.11
N GLY A 244 -17.65 -10.61 -0.96
CA GLY A 244 -17.34 -9.82 -2.13
C GLY A 244 -17.13 -10.64 -3.39
N VAL A 245 -16.55 -9.97 -4.37
CA VAL A 245 -16.23 -10.55 -5.67
C VAL A 245 -14.86 -10.09 -6.15
N ARG A 246 -14.08 -11.02 -6.67
CA ARG A 246 -12.84 -10.78 -7.41
C ARG A 246 -13.12 -10.88 -8.91
N VAL A 247 -12.64 -9.89 -9.65
CA VAL A 247 -12.80 -9.84 -11.11
C VAL A 247 -11.48 -9.43 -11.75
N TRP A 248 -11.07 -10.14 -12.81
CA TRP A 248 -9.90 -9.76 -13.58
C TRP A 248 -10.11 -9.89 -15.08
N TYR A 249 -9.34 -9.14 -15.83
CA TYR A 249 -9.36 -9.17 -17.28
C TYR A 249 -7.94 -8.99 -17.83
#